data_5be7ca5214fa4c3eef8108de97ff6483
#
_entry.id   5be7ca5214fa4c3eef8108de97ff6483
#
_cell.length_a   1.000
_cell.length_b   1.000
_cell.length_c   1.000
_cell.angle_alpha   90.00
_cell.angle_beta   90.00
_cell.angle_gamma   90.00
#
_symmetry.space_group_name_H-M   'P 1'
#
loop_
_entity.id
_entity.type
_entity.pdbx_description
1 polymer ?
#
loop_
_entity_poly.entity_id
_entity_poly.type
_entity_poly.pdbx_seq_one_letter_code
_entity_poly.pdbx_strand_id
1 'polypeptide(L)'
;MIPNSVRALRAVAVRRSSAEHRPYPYSFQAQQERTTQMMIVMKPTATEQEVQTVIDRVRSVGARAHVINGDELTVIGAIGDREHVARLELAGTPGVDRVLPILKPYKLASSQIKHGQRSVLEIGGRKVGGPHFAMIAGPCTVESREQTLDTARAVHDAGATLFRGGAYKPRTSPYAFQGLGQEGLRLLAEAKAQTGLPIVTEVMDARDLEPVLEVADVVQIGARNMQNYALLSEVGRSGCPALLKRGFSNTLEELLMAAEYILKEGNEAVMLCERGIRTFETAYRFTLDLMAVPVLQQMTHLPVIVDPSHAAGRRDLVLPMSLAAAAAGADGIIVEVHPRPDEAICDAAQQLPADEFAEFVQRVAAAAAVAGKALWQPDLITTDALS
;
A
#
# COMPACT_ATOMS: atom_id res chain seq x y z
N MET A 1 -53.35 47.82 19.89
CA MET A 1 -54.35 46.93 19.26
C MET A 1 -53.62 45.97 18.34
N ILE A 2 -53.48 44.72 18.77
CA ILE A 2 -52.87 43.63 18.05
C ILE A 2 -53.97 42.60 17.78
N PRO A 3 -54.22 42.11 16.60
CA PRO A 3 -55.06 40.95 16.40
C PRO A 3 -54.22 39.69 16.23
N ASN A 4 -54.48 38.71 17.10
CA ASN A 4 -54.13 37.32 17.02
C ASN A 4 -54.72 36.64 15.79
N SER A 5 -53.89 35.84 15.06
CA SER A 5 -54.40 34.75 14.24
C SER A 5 -53.55 33.52 14.43
N VAL A 6 -54.08 32.64 15.25
CA VAL A 6 -53.64 31.26 15.45
C VAL A 6 -54.00 30.44 14.22
N ARG A 7 -53.03 29.92 13.48
CA ARG A 7 -53.24 28.89 12.43
C ARG A 7 -52.96 27.52 13.01
N ALA A 8 -53.97 26.72 13.01
CA ALA A 8 -53.97 25.34 13.44
C ALA A 8 -53.05 24.47 12.61
N LEU A 9 -52.12 23.80 13.26
CA LEU A 9 -51.35 22.69 12.68
C LEU A 9 -52.21 21.42 12.69
N ARG A 10 -52.55 20.92 11.51
CA ARG A 10 -53.14 19.59 11.32
C ARG A 10 -52.08 18.53 11.60
N ALA A 11 -52.34 17.71 12.61
CA ALA A 11 -51.60 16.49 12.86
C ALA A 11 -51.87 15.47 11.75
N VAL A 12 -50.84 15.09 10.99
CA VAL A 12 -50.89 13.95 10.08
C VAL A 12 -50.62 12.70 10.90
N ALA A 13 -51.65 11.88 11.08
CA ALA A 13 -51.53 10.58 11.71
C ALA A 13 -50.77 9.63 10.77
N VAL A 14 -49.51 9.34 11.09
CA VAL A 14 -48.73 8.28 10.46
C VAL A 14 -49.26 6.95 10.98
N ARG A 15 -49.98 6.19 10.18
CA ARG A 15 -50.34 4.79 10.46
C ARG A 15 -49.02 4.00 10.56
N ARG A 16 -48.70 3.50 11.73
CA ARG A 16 -47.67 2.46 11.92
C ARG A 16 -48.22 1.16 11.32
N SER A 17 -47.69 0.79 10.15
CA SER A 17 -47.81 -0.57 9.66
C SER A 17 -46.85 -1.44 10.49
N SER A 18 -47.40 -2.44 11.17
CA SER A 18 -46.67 -3.51 11.84
C SER A 18 -46.04 -4.40 10.74
N ALA A 19 -44.86 -3.97 10.22
CA ALA A 19 -44.01 -4.85 9.45
C ALA A 19 -43.31 -5.78 10.45
N GLU A 20 -43.66 -7.06 10.43
CA GLU A 20 -42.95 -8.12 11.12
C GLU A 20 -41.47 -8.05 10.79
N HIS A 21 -40.64 -7.83 11.81
CA HIS A 21 -39.21 -7.97 11.74
C HIS A 21 -38.91 -9.45 11.47
N ARG A 22 -38.74 -9.81 10.18
CA ARG A 22 -38.04 -11.04 9.85
C ARG A 22 -36.57 -10.80 10.14
N PRO A 23 -35.91 -11.57 11.02
CA PRO A 23 -34.47 -11.45 11.20
C PRO A 23 -33.80 -11.79 9.86
N TYR A 24 -32.91 -10.90 9.41
CA TYR A 24 -32.04 -11.18 8.27
C TYR A 24 -31.29 -12.49 8.53
N PRO A 25 -31.45 -13.51 7.71
CA PRO A 25 -30.72 -14.75 7.90
C PRO A 25 -29.27 -14.50 7.47
N TYR A 26 -28.38 -14.82 8.41
CA TYR A 26 -26.94 -14.96 8.23
C TYR A 26 -26.11 -13.67 8.24
N SER A 27 -25.44 -13.47 9.38
CA SER A 27 -24.29 -12.59 9.46
C SER A 27 -23.20 -13.11 8.52
N PHE A 28 -22.62 -12.22 7.73
CA PHE A 28 -21.48 -12.49 6.84
C PHE A 28 -20.29 -13.16 7.57
N GLN A 29 -20.17 -12.92 8.86
CA GLN A 29 -19.20 -13.57 9.75
C GLN A 29 -19.42 -15.08 9.92
N ALA A 30 -20.67 -15.54 10.03
CA ALA A 30 -20.95 -16.97 10.22
C ALA A 30 -20.64 -17.84 8.96
N GLN A 31 -20.56 -17.23 7.78
CA GLN A 31 -20.14 -17.93 6.57
C GLN A 31 -18.60 -17.99 6.45
N GLN A 32 -17.88 -17.00 6.97
CA GLN A 32 -16.40 -17.02 7.00
C GLN A 32 -15.85 -18.07 7.97
N GLU A 33 -16.54 -18.33 9.09
CA GLU A 33 -16.10 -19.32 10.09
C GLU A 33 -16.19 -20.78 9.60
N ARG A 34 -16.97 -21.06 8.55
CA ARG A 34 -17.14 -22.42 7.99
C ARG A 34 -16.22 -22.72 6.82
N THR A 35 -15.54 -21.73 6.25
CA THR A 35 -14.69 -21.93 5.08
C THR A 35 -13.23 -21.99 5.52
N THR A 36 -12.61 -23.15 5.41
CA THR A 36 -11.17 -23.28 5.60
C THR A 36 -10.46 -23.28 4.27
N GLN A 37 -9.21 -22.87 4.31
CA GLN A 37 -8.34 -22.82 3.15
C GLN A 37 -7.01 -23.48 3.52
N MET A 38 -6.51 -24.28 2.60
CA MET A 38 -5.26 -24.99 2.74
C MET A 38 -4.38 -24.62 1.56
N MET A 39 -3.12 -24.32 1.82
CA MET A 39 -2.12 -24.08 0.78
C MET A 39 -1.29 -25.35 0.61
N ILE A 40 -1.25 -25.88 -0.58
CA ILE A 40 -0.45 -27.05 -0.95
C ILE A 40 0.69 -26.54 -1.81
N VAL A 41 1.90 -26.63 -1.29
CA VAL A 41 3.13 -26.23 -2.00
C VAL A 41 3.66 -27.44 -2.73
N MET A 42 3.80 -27.36 -4.03
CA MET A 42 4.38 -28.43 -4.84
C MET A 42 5.91 -28.29 -4.84
N LYS A 43 6.62 -29.42 -4.97
CA LYS A 43 8.08 -29.42 -5.16
C LYS A 43 8.43 -28.74 -6.48
N PRO A 44 9.60 -28.08 -6.58
CA PRO A 44 10.06 -27.51 -7.86
C PRO A 44 10.17 -28.54 -8.98
N THR A 45 10.37 -29.82 -8.60
CA THR A 45 10.48 -30.96 -9.53
C THR A 45 9.15 -31.66 -9.80
N ALA A 46 8.02 -31.13 -9.27
CA ALA A 46 6.73 -31.76 -9.45
C ALA A 46 6.31 -31.74 -10.92
N THR A 47 5.87 -32.88 -11.42
CA THR A 47 5.36 -33.02 -12.78
C THR A 47 3.94 -32.45 -12.89
N GLU A 48 3.52 -32.05 -14.10
CA GLU A 48 2.15 -31.61 -14.35
C GLU A 48 1.10 -32.65 -13.92
N GLN A 49 1.42 -33.93 -14.05
CA GLN A 49 0.52 -35.03 -13.65
C GLN A 49 0.36 -35.12 -12.13
N GLU A 50 1.42 -34.85 -11.36
CA GLU A 50 1.38 -34.79 -9.90
C GLU A 50 0.56 -33.57 -9.45
N VAL A 51 0.76 -32.40 -10.09
CA VAL A 51 -0.05 -31.19 -9.86
C VAL A 51 -1.52 -31.46 -10.12
N GLN A 52 -1.85 -32.08 -11.26
CA GLN A 52 -3.23 -32.42 -11.62
C GLN A 52 -3.85 -33.40 -10.62
N THR A 53 -3.10 -34.39 -10.17
CA THR A 53 -3.55 -35.37 -9.16
C THR A 53 -3.94 -34.67 -7.85
N VAL A 54 -3.18 -33.68 -7.41
CA VAL A 54 -3.50 -32.88 -6.21
C VAL A 54 -4.76 -32.05 -6.44
N ILE A 55 -4.89 -31.41 -7.60
CA ILE A 55 -6.07 -30.64 -7.97
C ILE A 55 -7.34 -31.50 -7.91
N ASP A 56 -7.28 -32.70 -8.47
CA ASP A 56 -8.43 -33.62 -8.52
C ASP A 56 -8.80 -34.14 -7.11
N ARG A 57 -7.83 -34.38 -6.24
CA ARG A 57 -8.08 -34.71 -4.83
C ARG A 57 -8.76 -33.54 -4.09
N VAL A 58 -8.32 -32.31 -4.31
CA VAL A 58 -8.97 -31.13 -3.72
C VAL A 58 -10.42 -31.03 -4.20
N ARG A 59 -10.67 -31.23 -5.49
CA ARG A 59 -12.02 -31.20 -6.06
C ARG A 59 -12.91 -32.32 -5.59
N SER A 60 -12.37 -33.50 -5.34
CA SER A 60 -13.14 -34.67 -4.90
C SER A 60 -13.83 -34.52 -3.55
N VAL A 61 -13.35 -33.60 -2.69
CA VAL A 61 -14.00 -33.25 -1.42
C VAL A 61 -14.91 -32.02 -1.49
N GLY A 62 -15.26 -31.60 -2.73
CA GLY A 62 -16.12 -30.44 -2.96
C GLY A 62 -15.43 -29.08 -2.76
N ALA A 63 -14.09 -29.07 -2.59
CA ALA A 63 -13.31 -27.85 -2.47
C ALA A 63 -12.92 -27.32 -3.86
N ARG A 64 -12.73 -26.01 -3.96
CA ARG A 64 -12.16 -25.37 -5.16
C ARG A 64 -10.65 -25.40 -5.09
N ALA A 65 -9.99 -25.79 -6.17
CA ALA A 65 -8.56 -25.71 -6.33
C ALA A 65 -8.22 -24.43 -7.12
N HIS A 66 -7.39 -23.58 -6.53
CA HIS A 66 -6.83 -22.39 -7.19
C HIS A 66 -5.35 -22.61 -7.39
N VAL A 67 -4.89 -22.67 -8.63
CA VAL A 67 -3.49 -22.94 -8.97
C VAL A 67 -2.78 -21.62 -9.24
N ILE A 68 -1.65 -21.43 -8.59
CA ILE A 68 -0.76 -20.29 -8.76
C ILE A 68 0.58 -20.87 -9.24
N ASN A 69 0.94 -20.55 -10.47
CA ASN A 69 2.22 -20.92 -11.04
C ASN A 69 3.18 -19.74 -10.84
N GLY A 70 4.16 -19.91 -9.95
CA GLY A 70 5.31 -19.01 -9.85
C GLY A 70 6.46 -19.53 -10.71
N ASP A 71 7.48 -18.70 -10.91
CA ASP A 71 8.65 -19.04 -11.73
C ASP A 71 9.42 -20.26 -11.20
N GLU A 72 9.40 -20.51 -9.89
CA GLU A 72 10.12 -21.58 -9.24
C GLU A 72 9.21 -22.65 -8.58
N LEU A 73 7.96 -22.32 -8.26
CA LEU A 73 7.07 -23.18 -7.48
C LEU A 73 5.61 -23.05 -7.92
N THR A 74 4.93 -24.20 -7.98
CA THR A 74 3.47 -24.24 -8.11
C THR A 74 2.83 -24.37 -6.74
N VAL A 75 1.83 -23.51 -6.47
CA VAL A 75 1.04 -23.53 -5.23
C VAL A 75 -0.43 -23.78 -5.57
N ILE A 76 -1.08 -24.68 -4.85
CA ILE A 76 -2.49 -25.00 -5.02
C ILE A 76 -3.24 -24.57 -3.76
N GLY A 77 -4.13 -23.58 -3.88
CA GLY A 77 -5.05 -23.17 -2.83
C GLY A 77 -6.29 -24.08 -2.83
N ALA A 78 -6.53 -24.84 -1.77
CA ALA A 78 -7.77 -25.56 -1.56
C ALA A 78 -8.74 -24.70 -0.73
N ILE A 79 -9.90 -24.37 -1.30
CA ILE A 79 -10.92 -23.49 -0.70
C ILE A 79 -12.22 -24.26 -0.58
N GLY A 80 -12.67 -24.51 0.65
CA GLY A 80 -13.89 -25.29 0.85
C GLY A 80 -14.32 -25.36 2.32
N ASP A 81 -15.30 -26.22 2.59
CA ASP A 81 -15.74 -26.49 3.96
C ASP A 81 -14.59 -26.99 4.83
N ARG A 82 -14.51 -26.46 6.06
CA ARG A 82 -13.40 -26.72 6.99
C ARG A 82 -13.22 -28.18 7.29
N GLU A 83 -14.32 -28.91 7.49
CA GLU A 83 -14.23 -30.33 7.82
C GLU A 83 -13.81 -31.18 6.63
N HIS A 84 -14.27 -30.83 5.44
CA HIS A 84 -13.91 -31.53 4.21
C HIS A 84 -12.44 -31.30 3.83
N VAL A 85 -11.98 -30.04 3.88
CA VAL A 85 -10.57 -29.70 3.56
C VAL A 85 -9.60 -30.25 4.60
N ALA A 86 -9.99 -30.28 5.89
CA ALA A 86 -9.15 -30.85 6.94
C ALA A 86 -8.92 -32.38 6.81
N ARG A 87 -9.83 -33.09 6.14
CA ARG A 87 -9.70 -34.54 5.84
C ARG A 87 -8.79 -34.83 4.66
N LEU A 88 -8.34 -33.82 3.93
CA LEU A 88 -7.39 -33.99 2.83
C LEU A 88 -5.98 -34.27 3.40
N GLU A 89 -5.66 -35.53 3.55
CA GLU A 89 -4.29 -35.98 3.90
C GLU A 89 -3.42 -35.91 2.63
N LEU A 90 -2.91 -34.71 2.33
CA LEU A 90 -2.06 -34.45 1.17
C LEU A 90 -0.57 -34.48 1.52
N ALA A 91 -0.23 -34.46 2.79
CA ALA A 91 1.14 -34.66 3.23
C ALA A 91 1.63 -36.07 2.81
N GLY A 92 2.75 -36.13 2.08
CA GLY A 92 3.25 -37.39 1.52
C GLY A 92 2.70 -37.77 0.16
N THR A 93 1.79 -36.99 -0.45
CA THR A 93 1.38 -37.19 -1.85
C THR A 93 2.56 -36.87 -2.78
N PRO A 94 2.84 -37.70 -3.82
CA PRO A 94 3.90 -37.42 -4.78
C PRO A 94 3.79 -36.00 -5.34
N GLY A 95 4.93 -35.32 -5.46
CA GLY A 95 4.99 -33.94 -5.93
C GLY A 95 4.66 -32.86 -4.87
N VAL A 96 4.07 -33.22 -3.73
CA VAL A 96 3.81 -32.25 -2.63
C VAL A 96 5.07 -32.09 -1.79
N ASP A 97 5.48 -30.84 -1.58
CA ASP A 97 6.53 -30.46 -0.63
C ASP A 97 5.97 -30.33 0.78
N ARG A 98 4.93 -29.51 0.93
CA ARG A 98 4.27 -29.28 2.23
C ARG A 98 2.84 -28.79 2.07
N VAL A 99 2.06 -28.99 3.13
CA VAL A 99 0.67 -28.55 3.25
C VAL A 99 0.57 -27.60 4.44
N LEU A 100 0.08 -26.39 4.18
CA LEU A 100 -0.04 -25.35 5.18
C LEU A 100 -1.52 -25.02 5.37
N PRO A 101 -2.08 -25.15 6.58
CA PRO A 101 -3.43 -24.65 6.84
C PRO A 101 -3.41 -23.11 6.77
N ILE A 102 -4.26 -22.55 5.91
CA ILE A 102 -4.38 -21.08 5.82
C ILE A 102 -5.43 -20.66 6.84
N LEU A 103 -4.98 -20.17 7.96
CA LEU A 103 -5.82 -19.58 9.01
C LEU A 103 -6.08 -18.09 8.74
N LYS A 104 -5.37 -17.47 7.79
CA LYS A 104 -5.45 -16.05 7.48
C LYS A 104 -6.30 -15.78 6.25
N PRO A 105 -7.12 -14.71 6.24
CA PRO A 105 -8.01 -14.39 5.11
C PRO A 105 -7.27 -13.89 3.86
N TYR A 106 -6.01 -13.42 4.00
CA TYR A 106 -5.12 -13.02 2.91
C TYR A 106 -4.08 -14.13 2.61
N LYS A 107 -3.74 -14.35 1.35
CA LYS A 107 -2.89 -15.46 0.88
C LYS A 107 -1.68 -14.97 0.13
N LEU A 108 -1.91 -14.24 -0.97
CA LEU A 108 -0.86 -13.72 -1.84
C LEU A 108 0.01 -12.71 -1.09
N ALA A 109 -0.58 -11.91 -0.18
CA ALA A 109 0.15 -10.99 0.68
C ALA A 109 0.89 -11.69 1.83
N SER A 110 0.65 -12.99 2.11
CA SER A 110 1.21 -13.68 3.26
C SER A 110 2.72 -13.93 3.11
N SER A 111 3.48 -13.75 4.20
CA SER A 111 4.91 -14.12 4.26
C SER A 111 5.17 -15.61 3.94
N GLN A 112 4.15 -16.46 4.07
CA GLN A 112 4.25 -17.89 3.81
C GLN A 112 4.46 -18.21 2.33
N ILE A 113 3.94 -17.37 1.40
CA ILE A 113 4.01 -17.65 -0.04
C ILE A 113 5.45 -17.53 -0.60
N LYS A 114 6.25 -16.66 -0.01
CA LYS A 114 7.67 -16.48 -0.37
C LYS A 114 8.62 -17.17 0.61
N HIS A 115 8.13 -18.20 1.35
CA HIS A 115 8.93 -18.97 2.31
C HIS A 115 9.66 -18.14 3.38
N GLY A 116 9.06 -17.02 3.78
CA GLY A 116 9.65 -16.07 4.72
C GLY A 116 10.65 -15.10 4.09
N GLN A 117 10.94 -15.22 2.79
CA GLN A 117 11.74 -14.23 2.08
C GLN A 117 10.93 -12.95 1.85
N ARG A 118 11.60 -11.81 1.95
CA ARG A 118 10.98 -10.52 1.67
C ARG A 118 11.11 -10.17 0.20
N SER A 119 10.05 -9.59 -0.36
CA SER A 119 10.10 -9.08 -1.73
C SER A 119 11.02 -7.87 -1.84
N VAL A 120 11.75 -7.83 -2.95
CA VAL A 120 12.50 -6.67 -3.41
C VAL A 120 11.89 -6.24 -4.73
N LEU A 121 11.39 -5.02 -4.79
CA LEU A 121 10.79 -4.47 -5.99
C LEU A 121 11.82 -3.66 -6.77
N GLU A 122 11.80 -3.78 -8.09
CA GLU A 122 12.60 -2.94 -8.97
C GLU A 122 11.69 -1.93 -9.68
N ILE A 123 11.96 -0.64 -9.48
CA ILE A 123 11.16 0.47 -9.96
C ILE A 123 12.08 1.44 -10.70
N GLY A 124 11.99 1.50 -12.02
CA GLY A 124 12.86 2.35 -12.82
C GLY A 124 14.36 2.09 -12.59
N GLY A 125 14.74 0.82 -12.42
CA GLY A 125 16.11 0.40 -12.11
C GLY A 125 16.54 0.60 -10.67
N ARG A 126 15.63 1.00 -9.76
CA ARG A 126 15.91 1.25 -8.34
C ARG A 126 15.22 0.21 -7.46
N LYS A 127 15.92 -0.29 -6.44
CA LYS A 127 15.43 -1.38 -5.59
C LYS A 127 14.80 -0.86 -4.31
N VAL A 128 13.67 -1.46 -3.91
CA VAL A 128 12.92 -1.17 -2.68
C VAL A 128 12.62 -2.46 -1.94
N GLY A 129 12.94 -2.54 -0.67
CA GLY A 129 12.73 -3.74 0.15
C GLY A 129 13.98 -4.59 0.34
N GLY A 130 13.90 -5.60 1.19
CA GLY A 130 15.05 -6.40 1.58
C GLY A 130 16.13 -5.55 2.27
N PRO A 131 17.37 -5.55 1.76
CA PRO A 131 18.45 -4.71 2.29
C PRO A 131 18.39 -3.25 1.81
N HIS A 132 17.49 -2.93 0.88
CA HIS A 132 17.39 -1.61 0.28
C HIS A 132 16.34 -0.75 0.98
N PHE A 133 16.78 0.42 1.46
CA PHE A 133 15.90 1.44 2.05
C PHE A 133 15.55 2.49 1.00
N ALA A 134 14.27 2.72 0.77
CA ALA A 134 13.80 3.71 -0.18
C ALA A 134 13.57 5.07 0.48
N MET A 135 14.16 6.13 -0.07
CA MET A 135 13.85 7.52 0.25
C MET A 135 12.91 8.07 -0.82
N ILE A 136 11.61 8.13 -0.51
CA ILE A 136 10.58 8.67 -1.41
C ILE A 136 10.30 10.10 -0.98
N ALA A 137 10.66 11.08 -1.80
CA ALA A 137 10.60 12.49 -1.41
C ALA A 137 10.09 13.38 -2.54
N GLY A 138 9.45 14.50 -2.18
CA GLY A 138 8.94 15.49 -3.12
C GLY A 138 7.79 16.29 -2.52
N PRO A 139 7.15 17.20 -3.26
CA PRO A 139 6.15 18.12 -2.71
C PRO A 139 4.84 17.40 -2.35
N CYS A 140 4.08 17.94 -1.40
CA CYS A 140 2.73 17.45 -1.10
C CYS A 140 1.89 17.41 -2.36
N THR A 141 1.87 18.50 -3.10
CA THR A 141 1.17 18.66 -4.39
C THR A 141 2.06 19.35 -5.41
N VAL A 142 1.84 19.06 -6.67
CA VAL A 142 2.40 19.83 -7.78
C VAL A 142 1.65 21.16 -7.85
N GLU A 143 2.35 22.29 -7.64
CA GLU A 143 1.77 23.62 -7.53
C GLU A 143 2.12 24.53 -8.71
N SER A 144 3.35 24.42 -9.18
CA SER A 144 3.87 25.13 -10.33
C SER A 144 5.06 24.37 -10.94
N ARG A 145 5.45 24.77 -12.15
CA ARG A 145 6.62 24.20 -12.81
C ARG A 145 7.90 24.46 -12.02
N GLU A 146 8.11 25.70 -11.55
CA GLU A 146 9.27 26.10 -10.75
C GLU A 146 9.37 25.26 -9.47
N GLN A 147 8.33 25.27 -8.64
CA GLN A 147 8.26 24.51 -7.40
C GLN A 147 8.57 23.01 -7.64
N THR A 148 7.96 22.40 -8.67
CA THR A 148 8.12 20.97 -8.96
C THR A 148 9.55 20.62 -9.36
N LEU A 149 10.14 21.38 -10.28
CA LEU A 149 11.47 21.10 -10.80
C LEU A 149 12.57 21.42 -9.77
N ASP A 150 12.42 22.48 -9.01
CA ASP A 150 13.36 22.83 -7.94
C ASP A 150 13.36 21.79 -6.84
N THR A 151 12.16 21.31 -6.45
CA THR A 151 12.06 20.22 -5.48
C THR A 151 12.67 18.93 -6.05
N ALA A 152 12.38 18.58 -7.31
CA ALA A 152 12.88 17.35 -7.92
C ALA A 152 14.42 17.33 -7.96
N ARG A 153 15.05 18.44 -8.34
CA ARG A 153 16.52 18.58 -8.31
C ARG A 153 17.07 18.45 -6.90
N ALA A 154 16.53 19.19 -5.95
CA ALA A 154 17.01 19.17 -4.56
C ALA A 154 16.95 17.75 -3.95
N VAL A 155 15.85 17.03 -4.13
CA VAL A 155 15.72 15.67 -3.58
C VAL A 155 16.57 14.65 -4.35
N HIS A 156 16.74 14.82 -5.67
CA HIS A 156 17.65 14.01 -6.48
C HIS A 156 19.09 14.14 -5.99
N ASP A 157 19.58 15.37 -5.85
CA ASP A 157 20.96 15.66 -5.45
C ASP A 157 21.23 15.20 -4.01
N ALA A 158 20.22 15.17 -3.16
CA ALA A 158 20.30 14.61 -1.81
C ALA A 158 20.23 13.07 -1.76
N GLY A 159 19.97 12.38 -2.89
CA GLY A 159 19.96 10.91 -2.97
C GLY A 159 18.58 10.28 -2.73
N ALA A 160 17.50 10.97 -3.05
CA ALA A 160 16.17 10.35 -3.06
C ALA A 160 16.11 9.17 -4.05
N THR A 161 15.39 8.12 -3.64
CA THR A 161 15.17 6.93 -4.47
C THR A 161 14.07 7.15 -5.49
N LEU A 162 12.95 7.76 -5.08
CA LEU A 162 11.78 8.02 -5.91
C LEU A 162 11.29 9.45 -5.66
N PHE A 163 10.70 10.08 -6.68
CA PHE A 163 10.07 11.41 -6.56
C PHE A 163 8.57 11.28 -6.39
N ARG A 164 8.03 11.86 -5.31
CA ARG A 164 6.59 11.89 -5.08
C ARG A 164 6.02 13.28 -5.34
N GLY A 165 4.81 13.35 -5.87
CA GLY A 165 4.05 14.58 -6.01
C GLY A 165 2.60 14.29 -6.34
N GLY A 166 1.65 15.00 -5.71
CA GLY A 166 0.23 14.85 -5.99
C GLY A 166 -0.19 15.70 -7.18
N ALA A 167 -0.56 15.12 -8.32
CA ALA A 167 -1.22 15.82 -9.41
C ALA A 167 -2.71 16.05 -9.11
N TYR A 168 -3.33 15.09 -8.44
CA TYR A 168 -4.70 15.13 -7.91
C TYR A 168 -4.66 15.13 -6.39
N LYS A 169 -5.59 15.79 -5.71
CA LYS A 169 -5.61 15.94 -4.25
C LYS A 169 -6.95 15.58 -3.65
N PRO A 170 -7.03 14.54 -2.79
CA PRO A 170 -8.25 14.23 -2.05
C PRO A 170 -8.45 15.26 -0.93
N ARG A 171 -9.41 16.15 -1.11
CA ARG A 171 -9.70 17.23 -0.14
C ARG A 171 -11.01 16.98 0.58
N THR A 172 -11.03 17.29 1.89
CA THR A 172 -12.26 17.24 2.68
C THR A 172 -13.22 18.37 2.28
N SER A 173 -12.68 19.53 1.92
CA SER A 173 -13.48 20.67 1.42
C SER A 173 -13.46 20.67 -0.11
N PRO A 174 -14.62 20.77 -0.78
CA PRO A 174 -14.68 20.89 -2.23
C PRO A 174 -14.15 22.24 -2.75
N TYR A 175 -13.97 23.22 -1.88
CA TYR A 175 -13.43 24.55 -2.21
C TYR A 175 -11.90 24.63 -2.06
N ALA A 176 -11.26 23.62 -1.52
CA ALA A 176 -9.82 23.57 -1.42
C ALA A 176 -9.19 23.24 -2.78
N PHE A 177 -7.90 23.56 -2.95
CA PHE A 177 -7.14 23.22 -4.15
C PHE A 177 -7.17 21.71 -4.42
N GLN A 178 -7.64 21.32 -5.60
CA GLN A 178 -7.86 19.90 -5.98
C GLN A 178 -6.66 19.29 -6.72
N GLY A 179 -5.57 20.03 -6.89
CA GLY A 179 -4.44 19.67 -7.73
C GLY A 179 -4.53 20.25 -9.13
N LEU A 180 -3.44 20.14 -9.89
CA LEU A 180 -3.37 20.62 -11.28
C LEU A 180 -3.86 19.58 -12.30
N GLY A 181 -4.22 18.37 -11.86
CA GLY A 181 -4.71 17.31 -12.76
C GLY A 181 -3.68 16.95 -13.84
N GLN A 182 -4.11 16.94 -15.10
CA GLN A 182 -3.25 16.60 -16.24
C GLN A 182 -2.02 17.50 -16.37
N GLU A 183 -2.14 18.80 -16.07
CA GLU A 183 -0.99 19.70 -16.06
C GLU A 183 0.02 19.28 -14.97
N GLY A 184 -0.47 18.85 -13.80
CA GLY A 184 0.39 18.29 -12.76
C GLY A 184 1.13 17.02 -13.21
N LEU A 185 0.46 16.14 -13.95
CA LEU A 185 1.09 14.95 -14.54
C LEU A 185 2.18 15.33 -15.55
N ARG A 186 1.93 16.33 -16.40
CA ARG A 186 2.93 16.83 -17.35
C ARG A 186 4.17 17.39 -16.65
N LEU A 187 4.00 18.10 -15.54
CA LEU A 187 5.12 18.62 -14.74
C LEU A 187 5.91 17.50 -14.03
N LEU A 188 5.23 16.45 -13.57
CA LEU A 188 5.89 15.26 -13.04
C LEU A 188 6.71 14.53 -14.11
N ALA A 189 6.19 14.40 -15.33
CA ALA A 189 6.91 13.84 -16.45
C ALA A 189 8.17 14.67 -16.80
N GLU A 190 8.06 16.01 -16.75
CA GLU A 190 9.21 16.91 -16.96
C GLU A 190 10.27 16.72 -15.85
N ALA A 191 9.84 16.62 -14.57
CA ALA A 191 10.73 16.35 -13.45
C ALA A 191 11.47 15.00 -13.62
N LYS A 192 10.75 13.96 -14.03
CA LYS A 192 11.32 12.63 -14.36
C LYS A 192 12.37 12.74 -15.46
N ALA A 193 12.07 13.45 -16.55
CA ALA A 193 12.99 13.63 -17.67
C ALA A 193 14.29 14.36 -17.26
N GLN A 194 14.21 15.31 -16.31
CA GLN A 194 15.37 16.08 -15.86
C GLN A 194 16.23 15.33 -14.83
N THR A 195 15.62 14.52 -13.95
CA THR A 195 16.32 13.91 -12.81
C THR A 195 16.51 12.40 -12.94
N GLY A 196 15.75 11.74 -13.80
CA GLY A 196 15.73 10.28 -13.89
C GLY A 196 15.08 9.62 -12.65
N LEU A 197 14.46 10.39 -11.73
CA LEU A 197 13.74 9.84 -10.59
C LEU A 197 12.42 9.21 -11.03
N PRO A 198 12.14 7.94 -10.70
CA PRO A 198 10.83 7.34 -10.92
C PRO A 198 9.75 8.08 -10.13
N ILE A 199 8.57 8.19 -10.71
CA ILE A 199 7.47 8.99 -10.19
C ILE A 199 6.50 8.16 -9.34
N VAL A 200 6.19 8.67 -8.14
CA VAL A 200 5.09 8.20 -7.28
C VAL A 200 4.00 9.27 -7.26
N THR A 201 2.81 8.97 -7.80
CA THR A 201 1.69 9.90 -7.76
C THR A 201 0.38 9.20 -7.43
N GLU A 202 -0.54 9.93 -6.79
CA GLU A 202 -1.80 9.37 -6.30
C GLU A 202 -2.87 9.31 -7.39
N VAL A 203 -3.56 8.16 -7.49
CA VAL A 203 -4.81 8.03 -8.21
C VAL A 203 -5.98 8.04 -7.22
N MET A 204 -7.04 8.78 -7.52
CA MET A 204 -8.21 8.87 -6.65
C MET A 204 -9.42 8.11 -7.20
N ASP A 205 -9.52 8.00 -8.51
CA ASP A 205 -10.63 7.38 -9.22
C ASP A 205 -10.10 6.56 -10.39
N ALA A 206 -10.75 5.44 -10.69
CA ALA A 206 -10.35 4.57 -11.81
C ALA A 206 -10.40 5.29 -13.17
N ARG A 207 -11.22 6.33 -13.30
CA ARG A 207 -11.30 7.15 -14.53
C ARG A 207 -10.05 7.99 -14.80
N ASP A 208 -9.27 8.28 -13.75
CA ASP A 208 -8.02 9.02 -13.86
C ASP A 208 -6.80 8.08 -13.98
N LEU A 209 -7.01 6.76 -13.95
CA LEU A 209 -5.92 5.79 -13.91
C LEU A 209 -5.08 5.83 -15.19
N GLU A 210 -5.71 5.82 -16.36
CA GLU A 210 -5.00 5.79 -17.65
C GLU A 210 -4.02 6.98 -17.80
N PRO A 211 -4.41 8.26 -17.63
CA PRO A 211 -3.45 9.36 -17.71
C PRO A 211 -2.40 9.33 -16.58
N VAL A 212 -2.70 8.78 -15.42
CA VAL A 212 -1.72 8.60 -14.34
C VAL A 212 -0.65 7.57 -14.76
N LEU A 213 -1.04 6.46 -15.38
CA LEU A 213 -0.12 5.41 -15.83
C LEU A 213 0.86 5.83 -16.92
N GLU A 214 0.54 6.87 -17.69
CA GLU A 214 1.48 7.42 -18.69
C GLU A 214 2.74 8.05 -18.04
N VAL A 215 2.65 8.43 -16.75
CA VAL A 215 3.70 9.17 -16.05
C VAL A 215 4.26 8.41 -14.84
N ALA A 216 3.37 7.76 -14.09
CA ALA A 216 3.71 7.11 -12.83
C ALA A 216 4.49 5.81 -13.02
N ASP A 217 5.57 5.65 -12.28
CA ASP A 217 6.26 4.37 -12.08
C ASP A 217 5.71 3.62 -10.86
N VAL A 218 5.03 4.34 -9.97
CA VAL A 218 4.29 3.80 -8.83
C VAL A 218 2.98 4.56 -8.68
N VAL A 219 1.88 3.84 -8.69
CA VAL A 219 0.57 4.39 -8.37
C VAL A 219 0.36 4.38 -6.86
N GLN A 220 0.20 5.56 -6.25
CA GLN A 220 -0.17 5.65 -4.84
C GLN A 220 -1.69 5.55 -4.67
N ILE A 221 -2.11 4.71 -3.75
CA ILE A 221 -3.50 4.62 -3.28
C ILE A 221 -3.56 5.26 -1.89
N GLY A 222 -4.25 6.39 -1.81
CA GLY A 222 -4.37 7.16 -0.58
C GLY A 222 -5.18 6.43 0.50
N ALA A 223 -4.97 6.80 1.76
CA ALA A 223 -5.61 6.17 2.92
C ALA A 223 -7.15 6.16 2.87
N ARG A 224 -7.76 7.17 2.21
CA ARG A 224 -9.22 7.23 2.01
C ARG A 224 -9.74 6.20 1.00
N ASN A 225 -8.86 5.71 0.12
CA ASN A 225 -9.16 4.73 -0.92
C ASN A 225 -8.66 3.31 -0.60
N MET A 226 -8.13 3.06 0.61
CA MET A 226 -7.66 1.72 1.00
C MET A 226 -8.74 0.65 0.84
N GLN A 227 -10.00 0.99 1.05
CA GLN A 227 -11.15 0.09 0.92
C GLN A 227 -11.95 0.30 -0.38
N ASN A 228 -11.43 1.06 -1.32
CA ASN A 228 -12.02 1.19 -2.66
C ASN A 228 -11.61 -0.01 -3.53
N TYR A 229 -12.24 -1.15 -3.27
CA TYR A 229 -11.87 -2.44 -3.89
C TYR A 229 -11.97 -2.43 -5.42
N ALA A 230 -12.86 -1.62 -5.98
CA ALA A 230 -12.94 -1.43 -7.42
C ALA A 230 -11.67 -0.76 -7.97
N LEU A 231 -11.22 0.33 -7.34
CA LEU A 231 -9.97 1.01 -7.70
C LEU A 231 -8.76 0.09 -7.49
N LEU A 232 -8.71 -0.67 -6.39
CA LEU A 232 -7.63 -1.61 -6.11
C LEU A 232 -7.49 -2.67 -7.21
N SER A 233 -8.63 -3.22 -7.68
CA SER A 233 -8.62 -4.19 -8.77
C SER A 233 -8.18 -3.58 -10.11
N GLU A 234 -8.57 -2.34 -10.43
CA GLU A 234 -8.11 -1.65 -11.65
C GLU A 234 -6.60 -1.38 -11.59
N VAL A 235 -6.08 -0.90 -10.45
CA VAL A 235 -4.64 -0.73 -10.24
C VAL A 235 -3.92 -2.08 -10.33
N GLY A 236 -4.52 -3.15 -9.81
CA GLY A 236 -3.99 -4.50 -9.97
C GLY A 236 -3.84 -4.90 -11.44
N ARG A 237 -4.89 -4.73 -12.24
CA ARG A 237 -4.89 -5.07 -13.68
C ARG A 237 -3.91 -4.25 -14.50
N SER A 238 -3.60 -3.04 -14.07
CA SER A 238 -2.62 -2.18 -14.77
C SER A 238 -1.20 -2.75 -14.75
N GLY A 239 -0.87 -3.60 -13.77
CA GLY A 239 0.48 -4.13 -13.56
C GLY A 239 1.50 -3.06 -13.06
N CYS A 240 1.09 -1.80 -12.91
CA CYS A 240 1.96 -0.75 -12.40
C CYS A 240 2.22 -0.96 -10.89
N PRO A 241 3.46 -0.83 -10.41
CA PRO A 241 3.76 -0.89 -8.99
C PRO A 241 2.84 0.00 -8.16
N ALA A 242 2.38 -0.49 -7.00
CA ALA A 242 1.42 0.19 -6.15
C ALA A 242 1.98 0.48 -4.75
N LEU A 243 1.76 1.71 -4.25
CA LEU A 243 1.97 2.09 -2.85
C LEU A 243 0.62 2.24 -2.16
N LEU A 244 0.24 1.25 -1.37
CA LEU A 244 -1.04 1.20 -0.66
C LEU A 244 -0.92 1.77 0.74
N LYS A 245 -1.52 2.93 0.99
CA LYS A 245 -1.54 3.58 2.30
C LYS A 245 -2.63 3.00 3.20
N ARG A 246 -2.26 2.68 4.45
CA ARG A 246 -3.19 2.25 5.50
C ARG A 246 -4.24 3.31 5.76
N GLY A 247 -5.48 2.90 5.90
CA GLY A 247 -6.58 3.78 6.29
C GLY A 247 -6.50 4.21 7.75
N PHE A 248 -7.24 5.27 8.11
CA PHE A 248 -7.12 5.96 9.40
C PHE A 248 -7.53 5.13 10.61
N SER A 249 -8.33 4.08 10.43
CA SER A 249 -8.89 3.26 11.52
C SER A 249 -8.83 1.77 11.16
N ASN A 250 -8.01 1.41 10.17
CA ASN A 250 -7.94 0.06 9.66
C ASN A 250 -6.89 -0.77 10.41
N THR A 251 -7.23 -2.03 10.65
CA THR A 251 -6.30 -3.03 11.19
C THR A 251 -5.24 -3.39 10.15
N LEU A 252 -4.15 -4.03 10.59
CA LEU A 252 -3.12 -4.54 9.68
C LEU A 252 -3.67 -5.67 8.79
N GLU A 253 -4.60 -6.46 9.28
CA GLU A 253 -5.26 -7.50 8.50
C GLU A 253 -6.12 -6.91 7.37
N GLU A 254 -6.89 -5.85 7.65
CA GLU A 254 -7.64 -5.14 6.61
C GLU A 254 -6.74 -4.52 5.55
N LEU A 255 -5.55 -4.02 5.93
CA LEU A 255 -4.55 -3.52 4.98
C LEU A 255 -4.03 -4.66 4.07
N LEU A 256 -3.75 -5.83 4.65
CA LEU A 256 -3.32 -7.00 3.87
C LEU A 256 -4.43 -7.55 2.98
N MET A 257 -5.68 -7.52 3.45
CA MET A 257 -6.85 -7.86 2.61
C MET A 257 -7.03 -6.88 1.45
N ALA A 258 -6.76 -5.60 1.66
CA ALA A 258 -6.78 -4.61 0.59
C ALA A 258 -5.64 -4.86 -0.44
N ALA A 259 -4.43 -5.17 0.03
CA ALA A 259 -3.32 -5.56 -0.84
C ALA A 259 -3.65 -6.82 -1.66
N GLU A 260 -4.36 -7.78 -1.08
CA GLU A 260 -4.79 -9.00 -1.77
C GLU A 260 -5.65 -8.71 -3.01
N TYR A 261 -6.44 -7.62 -3.02
CA TYR A 261 -7.22 -7.20 -4.21
C TYR A 261 -6.33 -6.80 -5.38
N ILE A 262 -5.18 -6.19 -5.11
CA ILE A 262 -4.19 -5.82 -6.14
C ILE A 262 -3.46 -7.08 -6.62
N LEU A 263 -2.96 -7.86 -5.67
CA LEU A 263 -2.17 -9.07 -5.93
C LEU A 263 -2.95 -10.12 -6.74
N LYS A 264 -4.26 -10.32 -6.45
CA LYS A 264 -5.08 -11.32 -7.15
C LYS A 264 -5.29 -11.02 -8.64
N GLU A 265 -5.11 -9.78 -9.06
CA GLU A 265 -5.17 -9.39 -10.47
C GLU A 265 -3.82 -9.64 -11.20
N GLY A 266 -2.81 -10.18 -10.48
CA GLY A 266 -1.50 -10.53 -11.03
C GLY A 266 -0.41 -9.48 -10.80
N ASN A 267 -0.70 -8.39 -10.12
CA ASN A 267 0.30 -7.36 -9.81
C ASN A 267 1.00 -7.67 -8.48
N GLU A 268 2.20 -8.25 -8.54
CA GLU A 268 3.01 -8.57 -7.35
C GLU A 268 3.81 -7.37 -6.81
N ALA A 269 3.87 -6.26 -7.53
CA ALA A 269 4.66 -5.08 -7.17
C ALA A 269 3.89 -4.14 -6.23
N VAL A 270 3.60 -4.61 -5.01
CA VAL A 270 2.85 -3.87 -4.00
C VAL A 270 3.74 -3.51 -2.82
N MET A 271 3.73 -2.25 -2.41
CA MET A 271 4.30 -1.73 -1.17
C MET A 271 3.18 -1.31 -0.23
N LEU A 272 3.31 -1.63 1.06
CA LEU A 272 2.42 -1.15 2.11
C LEU A 272 2.97 0.14 2.72
N CYS A 273 2.09 1.04 3.16
CA CYS A 273 2.53 2.28 3.79
C CYS A 273 1.74 2.56 5.08
N GLU A 274 2.44 2.47 6.22
CA GLU A 274 1.95 3.02 7.49
C GLU A 274 2.04 4.54 7.45
N ARG A 275 0.96 5.25 7.85
CA ARG A 275 0.85 6.71 7.77
C ARG A 275 0.17 7.38 8.97
N GLY A 276 0.06 6.65 10.04
CA GLY A 276 -0.63 7.05 11.25
C GLY A 276 -2.12 6.69 11.25
N ILE A 277 -2.60 6.38 12.43
CA ILE A 277 -4.00 6.03 12.71
C ILE A 277 -4.65 7.10 13.58
N ARG A 278 -5.97 7.24 13.47
CA ARG A 278 -6.74 8.14 14.32
C ARG A 278 -6.87 7.55 15.72
N THR A 279 -6.47 8.33 16.71
CA THR A 279 -6.64 8.04 18.12
C THR A 279 -7.34 9.21 18.83
N PHE A 280 -7.40 9.18 20.14
CA PHE A 280 -7.92 10.28 20.95
C PHE A 280 -6.94 11.45 21.09
N GLU A 281 -5.65 11.27 20.71
CA GLU A 281 -4.62 12.30 20.83
C GLU A 281 -4.82 13.44 19.82
N THR A 282 -4.58 14.66 20.25
CA THR A 282 -4.80 15.88 19.45
C THR A 282 -3.56 16.78 19.34
N ALA A 283 -2.45 16.43 20.00
CA ALA A 283 -1.20 17.20 19.95
C ALA A 283 -0.47 17.10 18.59
N TYR A 284 -0.82 16.07 17.81
CA TYR A 284 -0.35 15.81 16.45
C TYR A 284 -1.49 15.27 15.60
N ARG A 285 -1.27 15.17 14.29
CA ARG A 285 -2.34 14.86 13.34
C ARG A 285 -2.88 13.42 13.46
N PHE A 286 -1.98 12.42 13.56
CA PHE A 286 -2.30 11.00 13.71
C PHE A 286 -1.19 10.30 14.51
N THR A 287 -1.56 9.28 15.26
CA THR A 287 -0.60 8.43 15.97
C THR A 287 0.12 7.52 14.98
N LEU A 288 1.43 7.70 14.82
CA LEU A 288 2.26 6.83 14.00
C LEU A 288 2.41 5.47 14.70
N ASP A 289 1.89 4.42 14.07
CA ASP A 289 1.97 3.06 14.59
C ASP A 289 3.28 2.39 14.11
N LEU A 290 4.38 2.68 14.80
CA LEU A 290 5.69 2.09 14.46
C LEU A 290 5.74 0.59 14.71
N MET A 291 4.91 0.03 15.60
CA MET A 291 4.82 -1.41 15.80
C MET A 291 4.26 -2.12 14.56
N ALA A 292 3.51 -1.42 13.71
CA ALA A 292 3.06 -1.96 12.45
C ALA A 292 4.21 -2.44 11.56
N VAL A 293 5.39 -1.81 11.61
CA VAL A 293 6.53 -2.18 10.77
C VAL A 293 6.99 -3.61 11.05
N PRO A 294 7.50 -3.98 12.24
CA PRO A 294 7.95 -5.35 12.50
C PRO A 294 6.81 -6.37 12.47
N VAL A 295 5.58 -5.99 12.82
CA VAL A 295 4.42 -6.89 12.76
C VAL A 295 4.05 -7.22 11.32
N LEU A 296 3.95 -6.22 10.42
CA LEU A 296 3.73 -6.46 9.00
C LEU A 296 4.85 -7.31 8.40
N GLN A 297 6.11 -7.07 8.77
CA GLN A 297 7.24 -7.87 8.28
C GLN A 297 7.14 -9.35 8.66
N GLN A 298 6.49 -9.70 9.76
CA GLN A 298 6.18 -11.09 10.11
C GLN A 298 4.97 -11.63 9.34
N MET A 299 4.00 -10.77 9.04
CA MET A 299 2.73 -11.16 8.42
C MET A 299 2.82 -11.28 6.90
N THR A 300 3.65 -10.45 6.25
CA THR A 300 3.72 -10.33 4.79
C THR A 300 5.15 -10.32 4.27
N HIS A 301 5.32 -10.69 3.01
CA HIS A 301 6.58 -10.53 2.27
C HIS A 301 6.74 -9.14 1.63
N LEU A 302 5.67 -8.35 1.57
CA LEU A 302 5.64 -7.04 0.89
C LEU A 302 6.52 -6.01 1.60
N PRO A 303 7.16 -5.09 0.86
CA PRO A 303 7.88 -3.97 1.47
C PRO A 303 6.96 -3.06 2.28
N VAL A 304 7.45 -2.56 3.42
CA VAL A 304 6.72 -1.68 4.34
C VAL A 304 7.39 -0.30 4.36
N ILE A 305 6.68 0.67 3.83
CA ILE A 305 7.06 2.09 3.82
C ILE A 305 6.36 2.80 4.99
N VAL A 306 6.97 3.86 5.51
CA VAL A 306 6.36 4.71 6.55
C VAL A 306 6.25 6.14 6.05
N ASP A 307 5.12 6.79 6.35
CA ASP A 307 4.83 8.19 6.02
C ASP A 307 4.78 9.03 7.31
N PRO A 308 5.92 9.55 7.78
CA PRO A 308 5.96 10.36 8.98
C PRO A 308 5.37 11.76 8.77
N SER A 309 5.41 12.32 7.55
CA SER A 309 4.86 13.64 7.25
C SER A 309 3.35 13.70 7.52
N HIS A 310 2.59 12.74 6.96
CA HIS A 310 1.15 12.70 7.15
C HIS A 310 0.71 12.20 8.52
N ALA A 311 1.55 11.41 9.22
CA ALA A 311 1.29 11.02 10.59
C ALA A 311 1.47 12.21 11.55
N ALA A 312 2.60 12.86 11.47
CA ALA A 312 2.95 13.97 12.38
C ALA A 312 2.08 15.22 12.15
N GLY A 313 1.92 15.64 10.88
CA GLY A 313 1.27 16.90 10.52
C GLY A 313 2.04 18.15 10.96
N ARG A 314 3.27 17.95 11.44
CA ARG A 314 4.17 18.99 11.96
C ARG A 314 5.61 18.66 11.53
N ARG A 315 6.31 19.67 10.98
CA ARG A 315 7.67 19.56 10.42
C ARG A 315 8.70 19.08 11.45
N ASP A 316 8.63 19.61 12.66
CA ASP A 316 9.56 19.28 13.76
C ASP A 316 9.51 17.80 14.19
N LEU A 317 8.41 17.11 13.93
CA LEU A 317 8.25 15.68 14.23
C LEU A 317 8.63 14.76 13.08
N VAL A 318 8.79 15.27 11.85
CA VAL A 318 9.06 14.41 10.68
C VAL A 318 10.41 13.71 10.82
N LEU A 319 11.47 14.44 11.17
CA LEU A 319 12.79 13.82 11.31
C LEU A 319 12.84 12.76 12.43
N PRO A 320 12.45 13.04 13.69
CA PRO A 320 12.52 12.02 14.73
C PRO A 320 11.68 10.79 14.41
N MET A 321 10.51 10.94 13.77
CA MET A 321 9.69 9.80 13.35
C MET A 321 10.29 9.05 12.18
N SER A 322 10.98 9.71 11.26
CA SER A 322 11.74 9.08 10.18
C SER A 322 12.88 8.21 10.69
N LEU A 323 13.65 8.73 11.66
CA LEU A 323 14.74 7.99 12.32
C LEU A 323 14.19 6.74 13.02
N ALA A 324 13.10 6.90 13.78
CA ALA A 324 12.46 5.80 14.48
C ALA A 324 11.91 4.73 13.51
N ALA A 325 11.29 5.14 12.41
CA ALA A 325 10.79 4.22 11.37
C ALA A 325 11.93 3.45 10.70
N ALA A 326 13.04 4.12 10.36
CA ALA A 326 14.20 3.48 9.76
C ALA A 326 14.84 2.48 10.73
N ALA A 327 15.04 2.86 12.00
CA ALA A 327 15.59 1.98 13.03
C ALA A 327 14.66 0.80 13.37
N ALA A 328 13.32 0.97 13.25
CA ALA A 328 12.35 -0.12 13.39
C ALA A 328 12.39 -1.11 12.21
N GLY A 329 13.19 -0.86 11.17
CA GLY A 329 13.40 -1.74 10.04
C GLY A 329 12.45 -1.51 8.85
N ALA A 330 11.80 -0.35 8.74
CA ALA A 330 11.02 0.00 7.55
C ALA A 330 11.85 -0.20 6.25
N ASP A 331 11.19 -0.52 5.16
CA ASP A 331 11.83 -0.68 3.84
C ASP A 331 11.99 0.67 3.11
N GLY A 332 11.54 1.74 3.73
CA GLY A 332 11.68 3.11 3.26
C GLY A 332 10.74 4.07 3.99
N ILE A 333 10.89 5.34 3.67
CA ILE A 333 9.97 6.40 4.10
C ILE A 333 9.49 7.21 2.89
N ILE A 334 8.30 7.83 3.05
CA ILE A 334 7.77 8.81 2.11
C ILE A 334 7.56 10.12 2.84
N VAL A 335 8.23 11.19 2.40
CA VAL A 335 8.22 12.50 3.07
C VAL A 335 7.89 13.62 2.10
N GLU A 336 7.39 14.70 2.65
CA GLU A 336 7.05 15.90 1.90
C GLU A 336 8.17 16.94 2.00
N VAL A 337 8.59 17.47 0.84
CA VAL A 337 9.69 18.42 0.69
C VAL A 337 9.22 19.57 -0.20
N HIS A 338 9.53 20.81 0.18
CA HIS A 338 9.17 21.99 -0.58
C HIS A 338 10.31 23.04 -0.54
N PRO A 339 10.58 23.77 -1.63
CA PRO A 339 11.65 24.79 -1.63
C PRO A 339 11.36 25.94 -0.67
N ARG A 340 10.11 26.26 -0.44
CA ARG A 340 9.64 27.27 0.51
C ARG A 340 8.40 26.76 1.24
N PRO A 341 8.56 25.91 2.27
CA PRO A 341 7.44 25.19 2.90
C PRO A 341 6.29 26.08 3.38
N ASP A 342 6.61 27.28 3.86
CA ASP A 342 5.61 28.21 4.41
C ASP A 342 4.72 28.85 3.32
N GLU A 343 5.12 28.77 2.04
CA GLU A 343 4.35 29.22 0.87
C GLU A 343 3.53 28.09 0.24
N ALA A 344 3.67 26.85 0.71
CA ALA A 344 3.01 25.69 0.12
C ALA A 344 1.48 25.80 0.18
N ILE A 345 0.81 25.51 -0.91
CA ILE A 345 -0.67 25.56 -1.01
C ILE A 345 -1.31 24.45 -0.18
N CYS A 346 -0.61 23.32 0.00
CA CYS A 346 -1.10 22.17 0.76
C CYS A 346 -0.11 21.74 1.84
N ASP A 347 -0.64 21.42 3.03
CA ASP A 347 0.08 20.76 4.13
C ASP A 347 1.43 21.43 4.50
N ALA A 348 1.51 22.76 4.41
CA ALA A 348 2.72 23.57 4.67
C ALA A 348 3.42 23.24 5.98
N ALA A 349 2.64 22.98 7.04
CA ALA A 349 3.16 22.74 8.39
C ALA A 349 4.02 21.48 8.53
N GLN A 350 3.93 20.51 7.60
CA GLN A 350 4.62 19.23 7.67
C GLN A 350 5.73 19.05 6.61
N GLN A 351 5.84 19.96 5.63
CA GLN A 351 6.83 19.85 4.56
C GLN A 351 8.23 20.24 5.06
N LEU A 352 9.22 19.44 4.66
CA LEU A 352 10.64 19.71 4.96
C LEU A 352 11.18 20.77 4.01
N PRO A 353 12.10 21.66 4.46
CA PRO A 353 12.83 22.56 3.58
C PRO A 353 13.75 21.77 2.62
N ALA A 354 13.77 22.16 1.36
CA ALA A 354 14.60 21.47 0.36
C ALA A 354 16.11 21.66 0.58
N ASP A 355 16.53 22.78 1.14
CA ASP A 355 17.91 23.10 1.46
C ASP A 355 18.46 22.30 2.66
N GLU A 356 17.60 21.85 3.57
CA GLU A 356 17.96 21.01 4.72
C GLU A 356 17.86 19.50 4.39
N PHE A 357 17.34 19.15 3.21
CA PHE A 357 16.99 17.76 2.91
C PHE A 357 18.20 16.84 2.80
N ALA A 358 19.36 17.31 2.37
CA ALA A 358 20.58 16.49 2.29
C ALA A 358 21.03 16.00 3.68
N GLU A 359 20.99 16.87 4.71
CA GLU A 359 21.29 16.48 6.09
C GLU A 359 20.25 15.48 6.61
N PHE A 360 18.96 15.72 6.33
CA PHE A 360 17.88 14.80 6.67
C PHE A 360 18.15 13.39 6.13
N VAL A 361 18.52 13.27 4.85
CA VAL A 361 18.82 11.98 4.19
C VAL A 361 19.98 11.27 4.86
N GLN A 362 21.08 11.98 5.17
CA GLN A 362 22.25 11.40 5.85
C GLN A 362 21.88 10.81 7.21
N ARG A 363 21.09 11.53 8.01
CA ARG A 363 20.65 11.09 9.33
C ARG A 363 19.75 9.87 9.25
N VAL A 364 18.81 9.85 8.31
CA VAL A 364 17.91 8.70 8.08
C VAL A 364 18.69 7.49 7.57
N ALA A 365 19.67 7.67 6.69
CA ALA A 365 20.54 6.61 6.22
C ALA A 365 21.32 5.95 7.37
N ALA A 366 21.86 6.75 8.29
CA ALA A 366 22.53 6.24 9.49
C ALA A 366 21.59 5.42 10.38
N ALA A 367 20.33 5.85 10.55
CA ALA A 367 19.34 5.09 11.31
C ALA A 367 18.93 3.79 10.58
N ALA A 368 18.80 3.80 9.26
CA ALA A 368 18.49 2.60 8.46
C ALA A 368 19.61 1.54 8.56
N ALA A 369 20.87 1.98 8.64
CA ALA A 369 22.02 1.10 8.80
C ALA A 369 21.97 0.29 10.11
N VAL A 370 21.38 0.82 11.18
CA VAL A 370 21.15 0.11 12.44
C VAL A 370 20.26 -1.12 12.22
N ALA A 371 19.29 -1.05 11.30
CA ALA A 371 18.42 -2.17 10.91
C ALA A 371 19.01 -3.01 9.77
N GLY A 372 20.28 -2.85 9.41
CA GLY A 372 20.93 -3.60 8.34
C GLY A 372 20.49 -3.19 6.94
N LYS A 373 19.97 -1.98 6.76
CA LYS A 373 19.50 -1.46 5.47
C LYS A 373 20.36 -0.31 4.98
N ALA A 374 20.47 -0.19 3.66
CA ALA A 374 21.19 0.91 3.02
C ALA A 374 20.26 1.64 2.04
N LEU A 375 20.45 2.96 1.90
CA LEU A 375 19.85 3.68 0.78
C LEU A 375 20.30 3.04 -0.53
N TRP A 376 19.34 2.85 -1.45
CA TRP A 376 19.68 2.38 -2.77
C TRP A 376 20.62 3.39 -3.45
N GLN A 377 21.71 2.89 -3.99
CA GLN A 377 22.63 3.63 -4.87
C GLN A 377 22.78 2.85 -6.16
N PRO A 378 22.96 3.52 -7.32
CA PRO A 378 23.32 2.83 -8.54
C PRO A 378 24.59 2.01 -8.29
N ASP A 379 24.59 0.75 -8.75
CA ASP A 379 25.80 -0.05 -8.73
C ASP A 379 26.88 0.78 -9.46
N LEU A 380 27.92 1.18 -8.74
CA LEU A 380 29.11 1.72 -9.36
C LEU A 380 29.60 0.59 -10.27
N ILE A 381 29.49 0.79 -11.58
CA ILE A 381 30.12 -0.12 -12.55
C ILE A 381 31.59 -0.14 -12.17
N THR A 382 32.00 -1.20 -11.45
CA THR A 382 33.42 -1.44 -11.22
C THR A 382 34.04 -1.70 -12.60
N THR A 383 34.69 -0.70 -13.14
CA THR A 383 35.50 -0.75 -14.36
C THR A 383 36.79 -1.57 -14.14
N ASP A 384 36.70 -2.66 -13.38
CA ASP A 384 37.84 -3.57 -13.12
C ASP A 384 37.73 -4.88 -13.90
N ALA A 385 37.19 -4.83 -15.13
CA ALA A 385 37.21 -5.98 -16.05
C ALA A 385 37.83 -5.64 -17.41
N LEU A 386 38.90 -4.80 -17.44
CA LEU A 386 39.77 -4.64 -18.57
C LEU A 386 41.22 -4.36 -18.08
N SER A 387 41.86 -5.40 -17.55
CA SER A 387 43.30 -5.48 -17.46
C SER A 387 43.77 -6.91 -17.67
#